data_855b851660c51e3eaf47b7164ac28943
#
_entry.id   855b851660c51e3eaf47b7164ac28943
#
_cell.length_a   1.000
_cell.length_b   1.000
_cell.length_c   1.000
_cell.angle_alpha   90.00
_cell.angle_beta   90.00
_cell.angle_gamma   90.00
#
_symmetry.space_group_name_H-M   'P 1'
#
loop_
_entity.id
_entity.type
_entity.pdbx_description
1 polymer ?
#
loop_
_entity_poly.entity_id
_entity_poly.type
_entity_poly.pdbx_seq_one_letter_code
_entity_poly.pdbx_strand_id
1 'polypeptide(L)'
;MSRRIAVTCLVLLAAVTAVVFASPQAEKLGSEKNPIVWAFVPSGETGKVSAGAQSVADLLHAKTGLFFKTFVATDYVGVIEAMKANPPKAQMASLATAAYILAADQKVAQAALVSVRNGSAFYKGMIITRPDTGIKSLADLKGRTFARVDPLSASGWIIPSLMLKAAGINVDTDIKVLDAGSHPGVVTAVYNGQADAGACFVDARTLIQKDHADVMDKVIVLKESGNIPNDGVQFSPAMPPALRDRIVDALLSIMTTEDGKKALNTAYQWSALEKHDDSFYDPFRQVLQAAGVGADVLLPKK
;
A
#
# COMPACT_ATOMS: atom_id res chain seq x y z
N MET A 1 85.46 31.23 -45.19
CA MET A 1 85.12 31.37 -43.74
C MET A 1 83.60 31.24 -43.57
N SER A 2 83.16 30.08 -43.20
CA SER A 2 81.71 29.81 -43.04
C SER A 2 81.39 29.60 -41.57
N ARG A 3 80.53 30.46 -41.04
CA ARG A 3 79.98 30.35 -39.68
C ARG A 3 78.76 29.42 -39.72
N ARG A 4 78.88 28.30 -39.07
CA ARG A 4 77.72 27.39 -38.80
C ARG A 4 77.02 27.89 -37.61
N ILE A 5 75.72 28.26 -37.79
CA ILE A 5 74.78 28.61 -36.69
C ILE A 5 74.09 27.29 -36.33
N ALA A 6 74.31 26.84 -35.09
CA ALA A 6 73.53 25.70 -34.51
C ALA A 6 72.25 26.23 -33.94
N VAL A 7 71.11 25.83 -34.47
CA VAL A 7 69.77 26.10 -33.92
C VAL A 7 69.44 24.97 -32.97
N THR A 8 69.39 25.27 -31.68
CA THR A 8 68.96 24.34 -30.64
C THR A 8 67.42 24.42 -30.52
N CYS A 9 66.67 23.43 -31.01
CA CYS A 9 65.23 23.33 -30.78
C CYS A 9 64.97 22.82 -29.37
N LEU A 10 64.43 23.68 -28.52
CA LEU A 10 63.93 23.35 -27.19
C LEU A 10 62.51 22.81 -27.35
N VAL A 11 62.31 21.46 -27.25
CA VAL A 11 60.98 20.86 -27.24
C VAL A 11 60.41 20.93 -25.82
N LEU A 12 59.49 21.87 -25.59
CA LEU A 12 58.67 21.91 -24.36
C LEU A 12 57.59 20.81 -24.43
N LEU A 13 57.77 19.74 -23.68
CA LEU A 13 56.77 18.69 -23.50
C LEU A 13 55.77 19.18 -22.47
N ALA A 14 54.64 19.76 -22.91
CA ALA A 14 53.52 20.09 -22.04
C ALA A 14 52.78 18.83 -21.61
N ALA A 15 53.04 18.36 -20.40
CA ALA A 15 52.26 17.30 -19.77
C ALA A 15 50.85 17.83 -19.42
N VAL A 16 49.88 17.55 -20.30
CA VAL A 16 48.44 17.79 -19.98
C VAL A 16 48.03 16.71 -19.01
N THR A 17 48.02 17.01 -17.70
CA THR A 17 47.37 16.18 -16.70
C THR A 17 45.87 16.32 -16.89
N ALA A 18 45.25 15.35 -17.55
CA ALA A 18 43.77 15.19 -17.58
C ALA A 18 43.30 14.87 -16.17
N VAL A 19 42.79 15.88 -15.48
CA VAL A 19 42.00 15.70 -14.23
C VAL A 19 40.71 15.01 -14.67
N VAL A 20 40.67 13.68 -14.57
CA VAL A 20 39.42 12.93 -14.69
C VAL A 20 38.56 13.30 -13.48
N PHE A 21 37.64 14.25 -13.66
CA PHE A 21 36.54 14.42 -12.72
C PHE A 21 35.71 13.15 -12.75
N ALA A 22 35.96 12.22 -11.85
CA ALA A 22 35.07 11.11 -11.58
C ALA A 22 33.73 11.73 -11.17
N SER A 23 32.76 11.69 -12.07
CA SER A 23 31.39 12.01 -11.69
C SER A 23 31.06 11.18 -10.45
N PRO A 24 30.46 11.74 -9.40
CA PRO A 24 30.11 10.97 -8.22
C PRO A 24 29.22 9.81 -8.68
N GLN A 25 29.77 8.60 -8.56
CA GLN A 25 29.04 7.38 -8.91
C GLN A 25 27.78 7.35 -8.03
N ALA A 26 26.60 7.35 -8.66
CA ALA A 26 25.35 7.31 -7.94
C ALA A 26 25.37 6.14 -6.92
N GLU A 27 25.12 6.45 -5.67
CA GLU A 27 25.11 5.44 -4.60
C GLU A 27 24.17 4.30 -4.94
N LYS A 28 24.66 3.08 -4.82
CA LYS A 28 23.90 1.87 -5.17
C LYS A 28 22.62 1.80 -4.34
N LEU A 29 21.49 1.56 -4.99
CA LEU A 29 20.20 1.36 -4.30
C LEU A 29 20.31 0.18 -3.31
N GLY A 30 19.85 0.38 -2.09
CA GLY A 30 19.99 -0.56 -0.98
C GLY A 30 21.28 -0.40 -0.18
N SER A 31 22.12 0.60 -0.47
CA SER A 31 23.21 1.02 0.43
C SER A 31 22.68 1.87 1.58
N GLU A 32 23.49 2.08 2.63
CA GLU A 32 23.15 2.94 3.76
C GLU A 32 22.80 4.37 3.34
N LYS A 33 23.53 4.92 2.38
CA LYS A 33 23.29 6.28 1.86
C LYS A 33 22.16 6.37 0.85
N ASN A 34 21.74 5.26 0.25
CA ASN A 34 20.64 5.17 -0.70
C ASN A 34 19.76 3.95 -0.38
N PRO A 35 19.03 3.97 0.76
CA PRO A 35 18.21 2.85 1.19
C PRO A 35 17.01 2.63 0.25
N ILE A 36 16.52 1.40 0.21
CA ILE A 36 15.27 1.07 -0.46
C ILE A 36 14.12 1.63 0.39
N VAL A 37 13.29 2.46 -0.20
CA VAL A 37 12.14 3.03 0.49
C VAL A 37 10.91 2.16 0.26
N TRP A 38 10.29 1.70 1.36
CA TRP A 38 9.07 0.92 1.36
C TRP A 38 7.92 1.75 1.97
N ALA A 39 6.92 2.06 1.14
CA ALA A 39 5.76 2.85 1.51
C ALA A 39 4.57 1.96 1.91
N PHE A 40 3.81 2.38 2.90
CA PHE A 40 2.66 1.67 3.45
C PHE A 40 1.42 2.56 3.42
N VAL A 41 0.26 1.99 3.04
CA VAL A 41 -1.03 2.69 3.18
C VAL A 41 -1.49 2.71 4.64
N PRO A 42 -2.19 3.76 5.12
CA PRO A 42 -2.66 3.87 6.50
C PRO A 42 -3.94 3.04 6.75
N SER A 43 -3.96 1.74 6.38
CA SER A 43 -5.16 0.90 6.52
C SER A 43 -5.46 0.47 7.96
N GLY A 44 -4.43 0.42 8.81
CA GLY A 44 -4.50 0.09 10.23
C GLY A 44 -4.23 1.29 11.12
N GLU A 45 -3.97 1.03 12.41
CA GLU A 45 -3.45 2.04 13.33
C GLU A 45 -2.01 2.41 12.92
N THR A 46 -1.78 3.68 12.60
CA THR A 46 -0.51 4.16 12.02
C THR A 46 0.71 3.75 12.85
N GLY A 47 0.62 3.82 14.18
CA GLY A 47 1.71 3.41 15.07
C GLY A 47 2.05 1.92 14.95
N LYS A 48 1.05 1.06 14.86
CA LYS A 48 1.25 -0.40 14.69
C LYS A 48 1.79 -0.73 13.30
N VAL A 49 1.25 -0.09 12.25
CA VAL A 49 1.74 -0.27 10.88
C VAL A 49 3.21 0.14 10.80
N SER A 50 3.57 1.31 11.35
CA SER A 50 4.94 1.81 11.35
C SER A 50 5.90 0.89 12.11
N ALA A 51 5.51 0.42 13.31
CA ALA A 51 6.33 -0.48 14.12
C ALA A 51 6.56 -1.84 13.44
N GLY A 52 5.50 -2.43 12.86
CA GLY A 52 5.61 -3.68 12.11
C GLY A 52 6.46 -3.53 10.85
N ALA A 53 6.27 -2.44 10.10
CA ALA A 53 7.06 -2.12 8.91
C ALA A 53 8.55 -1.98 9.22
N GLN A 54 8.90 -1.27 10.32
CA GLN A 54 10.30 -1.16 10.76
C GLN A 54 10.87 -2.52 11.14
N SER A 55 10.13 -3.33 11.90
CA SER A 55 10.59 -4.67 12.28
C SER A 55 10.87 -5.56 11.08
N VAL A 56 10.05 -5.50 10.03
CA VAL A 56 10.29 -6.24 8.78
C VAL A 56 11.52 -5.70 8.05
N ALA A 57 11.70 -4.38 8.01
CA ALA A 57 12.86 -3.73 7.39
C ALA A 57 14.16 -4.17 8.08
N ASP A 58 14.17 -4.25 9.41
CA ASP A 58 15.33 -4.69 10.20
C ASP A 58 15.67 -6.18 9.92
N LEU A 59 14.65 -7.04 9.84
CA LEU A 59 14.82 -8.46 9.47
C LEU A 59 15.33 -8.62 8.03
N LEU A 60 14.83 -7.81 7.08
CA LEU A 60 15.33 -7.78 5.72
C LEU A 60 16.78 -7.31 5.67
N HIS A 61 17.13 -6.27 6.42
CA HIS A 61 18.52 -5.81 6.52
C HIS A 61 19.42 -6.91 7.03
N ALA A 62 19.08 -7.54 8.16
CA ALA A 62 19.85 -8.63 8.75
C ALA A 62 20.05 -9.81 7.77
N LYS A 63 19.02 -10.13 6.97
CA LYS A 63 19.07 -11.24 6.01
C LYS A 63 19.82 -10.91 4.73
N THR A 64 19.71 -9.67 4.25
CA THR A 64 20.20 -9.28 2.93
C THR A 64 21.40 -8.35 2.95
N GLY A 65 21.70 -7.68 4.06
CA GLY A 65 22.64 -6.57 4.13
C GLY A 65 22.18 -5.32 3.37
N LEU A 66 20.94 -5.29 2.83
CA LEU A 66 20.36 -4.12 2.20
C LEU A 66 19.74 -3.20 3.24
N PHE A 67 19.86 -1.90 3.04
CA PHE A 67 19.24 -0.90 3.91
C PHE A 67 17.85 -0.54 3.40
N PHE A 68 16.90 -0.45 4.32
CA PHE A 68 15.52 -0.09 4.07
C PHE A 68 15.12 1.12 4.91
N LYS A 69 14.24 1.94 4.34
CA LYS A 69 13.54 3.02 5.04
C LYS A 69 12.04 2.83 4.82
N THR A 70 11.28 2.85 5.89
CA THR A 70 9.82 2.69 5.81
C THR A 70 9.11 3.99 6.13
N PHE A 71 7.94 4.22 5.53
CA PHE A 71 7.02 5.26 5.96
C PHE A 71 5.56 4.84 5.70
N VAL A 72 4.66 5.34 6.52
CA VAL A 72 3.22 5.24 6.32
C VAL A 72 2.75 6.57 5.74
N ALA A 73 2.08 6.54 4.59
CA ALA A 73 1.56 7.74 3.96
C ALA A 73 0.32 8.27 4.72
N THR A 74 -0.11 9.48 4.40
CA THR A 74 -1.34 10.08 4.98
C THR A 74 -2.61 9.49 4.39
N ASP A 75 -2.54 9.05 3.14
CA ASP A 75 -3.64 8.45 2.39
C ASP A 75 -3.10 7.45 1.34
N TYR A 76 -3.99 6.74 0.66
CA TYR A 76 -3.60 5.71 -0.30
C TYR A 76 -3.01 6.29 -1.59
N VAL A 77 -3.47 7.46 -2.02
CA VAL A 77 -2.94 8.16 -3.20
C VAL A 77 -1.49 8.58 -2.96
N GLY A 78 -1.14 9.01 -1.75
CA GLY A 78 0.22 9.42 -1.39
C GLY A 78 1.26 8.32 -1.60
N VAL A 79 0.89 7.04 -1.42
CA VAL A 79 1.78 5.90 -1.74
C VAL A 79 1.98 5.77 -3.24
N ILE A 80 0.92 5.88 -4.03
CA ILE A 80 0.98 5.83 -5.50
C ILE A 80 1.87 6.96 -6.03
N GLU A 81 1.67 8.20 -5.55
CA GLU A 81 2.46 9.35 -5.96
C GLU A 81 3.95 9.24 -5.54
N ALA A 82 4.24 8.62 -4.39
CA ALA A 82 5.62 8.34 -3.99
C ALA A 82 6.31 7.36 -4.94
N MET A 83 5.60 6.34 -5.43
CA MET A 83 6.13 5.39 -6.41
C MET A 83 6.24 6.02 -7.82
N LYS A 84 5.31 6.90 -8.19
CA LYS A 84 5.21 7.56 -9.50
C LYS A 84 6.26 8.65 -9.70
N ALA A 85 6.80 9.21 -8.63
CA ALA A 85 7.79 10.28 -8.70
C ALA A 85 8.99 9.86 -9.56
N ASN A 86 9.66 10.82 -10.19
CA ASN A 86 10.85 10.58 -11.00
C ASN A 86 12.05 11.40 -10.47
N PRO A 87 13.07 10.80 -9.82
CA PRO A 87 13.15 9.37 -9.48
C PRO A 87 12.09 8.95 -8.44
N PRO A 88 11.72 7.64 -8.38
CA PRO A 88 10.76 7.16 -7.41
C PRO A 88 11.18 7.46 -5.97
N LYS A 89 10.27 8.05 -5.18
CA LYS A 89 10.47 8.29 -3.74
C LYS A 89 10.23 7.02 -2.91
N ALA A 90 9.49 6.05 -3.47
CA ALA A 90 9.35 4.71 -2.93
C ALA A 90 9.62 3.69 -4.03
N GLN A 91 10.48 2.70 -3.76
CA GLN A 91 10.83 1.63 -4.70
C GLN A 91 9.98 0.38 -4.48
N MET A 92 9.37 0.26 -3.31
CA MET A 92 8.39 -0.78 -3.00
C MET A 92 7.25 -0.22 -2.15
N ALA A 93 6.11 -0.89 -2.20
CA ALA A 93 4.92 -0.49 -1.47
C ALA A 93 4.13 -1.69 -0.96
N SER A 94 3.28 -1.42 0.04
CA SER A 94 2.17 -2.28 0.44
C SER A 94 0.89 -1.49 0.14
N LEU A 95 0.42 -1.60 -1.11
CA LEU A 95 -0.80 -0.98 -1.60
C LEU A 95 -2.00 -1.88 -1.32
N ALA A 96 -3.11 -1.29 -0.91
CA ALA A 96 -4.40 -1.97 -0.89
C ALA A 96 -4.84 -2.36 -2.31
N THR A 97 -5.69 -3.37 -2.43
CA THR A 97 -6.05 -4.04 -3.70
C THR A 97 -6.41 -3.07 -4.83
N ALA A 98 -7.35 -2.15 -4.59
CA ALA A 98 -7.77 -1.23 -5.65
C ALA A 98 -6.73 -0.13 -5.92
N ALA A 99 -6.01 0.33 -4.89
CA ALA A 99 -4.90 1.26 -5.05
C ALA A 99 -3.77 0.62 -5.88
N TYR A 100 -3.50 -0.68 -5.68
CA TYR A 100 -2.56 -1.43 -6.50
C TYR A 100 -3.02 -1.50 -7.97
N ILE A 101 -4.27 -1.89 -8.21
CA ILE A 101 -4.81 -1.98 -9.57
C ILE A 101 -4.65 -0.64 -10.29
N LEU A 102 -5.02 0.47 -9.63
CA LEU A 102 -4.85 1.80 -10.18
C LEU A 102 -3.37 2.13 -10.49
N ALA A 103 -2.44 1.76 -9.60
CA ALA A 103 -1.01 1.96 -9.81
C ALA A 103 -0.45 1.09 -10.93
N ALA A 104 -0.91 -0.16 -11.05
CA ALA A 104 -0.52 -1.09 -12.11
C ALA A 104 -0.99 -0.63 -13.48
N ASP A 105 -2.26 -0.19 -13.60
CA ASP A 105 -2.83 0.35 -14.84
C ASP A 105 -2.09 1.62 -15.30
N GLN A 106 -1.55 2.41 -14.37
CA GLN A 106 -0.66 3.54 -14.65
C GLN A 106 0.81 3.12 -14.88
N LYS A 107 1.15 1.83 -14.82
CA LYS A 107 2.51 1.31 -14.93
C LYS A 107 3.47 1.83 -13.85
N VAL A 108 2.94 2.13 -12.68
CA VAL A 108 3.69 2.68 -11.53
C VAL A 108 4.15 1.57 -10.58
N ALA A 109 3.39 0.47 -10.49
CA ALA A 109 3.67 -0.64 -9.60
C ALA A 109 3.48 -2.01 -10.30
N GLN A 110 4.24 -3.01 -9.85
CA GLN A 110 4.15 -4.40 -10.26
C GLN A 110 4.00 -5.28 -9.04
N ALA A 111 3.00 -6.17 -9.01
CA ALA A 111 2.84 -7.16 -7.95
C ALA A 111 3.98 -8.17 -7.98
N ALA A 112 4.38 -8.64 -6.81
CA ALA A 112 5.33 -9.74 -6.65
C ALA A 112 4.88 -10.73 -5.58
N LEU A 113 4.24 -10.24 -4.52
CA LEU A 113 3.73 -11.05 -3.42
C LEU A 113 2.32 -10.60 -3.07
N VAL A 114 1.46 -11.56 -2.78
CA VAL A 114 0.12 -11.37 -2.22
C VAL A 114 0.13 -11.86 -0.78
N SER A 115 -0.54 -11.14 0.09
CA SER A 115 -0.65 -11.51 1.49
C SER A 115 -1.68 -12.61 1.71
N VAL A 116 -1.41 -13.45 2.69
CA VAL A 116 -2.35 -14.46 3.18
C VAL A 116 -2.81 -14.04 4.58
N ARG A 117 -4.12 -14.05 4.79
CA ARG A 117 -4.76 -13.83 6.09
C ARG A 117 -5.70 -14.99 6.38
N ASN A 118 -5.61 -15.58 7.55
CA ASN A 118 -6.45 -16.72 7.94
C ASN A 118 -6.43 -17.86 6.91
N GLY A 119 -5.27 -18.14 6.30
CA GLY A 119 -5.10 -19.21 5.32
C GLY A 119 -5.67 -18.91 3.93
N SER A 120 -6.02 -17.65 3.61
CA SER A 120 -6.58 -17.25 2.31
C SER A 120 -5.86 -16.05 1.72
N ALA A 121 -5.62 -16.08 0.41
CA ALA A 121 -5.18 -14.94 -0.40
C ALA A 121 -6.36 -14.01 -0.77
N PHE A 122 -7.54 -14.28 -0.24
CA PHE A 122 -8.75 -13.47 -0.41
C PHE A 122 -9.35 -13.12 0.94
N TYR A 123 -10.04 -11.99 1.02
CA TYR A 123 -10.77 -11.53 2.19
C TYR A 123 -12.13 -10.97 1.79
N LYS A 124 -12.94 -10.56 2.75
CA LYS A 124 -14.23 -9.90 2.52
C LYS A 124 -14.27 -8.53 3.16
N GLY A 125 -15.07 -7.65 2.58
CA GLY A 125 -15.55 -6.44 3.22
C GLY A 125 -16.84 -6.69 3.99
N MET A 126 -17.14 -5.81 4.94
CA MET A 126 -18.44 -5.78 5.63
C MET A 126 -18.90 -4.34 5.80
N ILE A 127 -20.21 -4.18 5.74
CA ILE A 127 -20.90 -2.95 6.17
C ILE A 127 -21.40 -3.22 7.59
N ILE A 128 -21.08 -2.31 8.50
CA ILE A 128 -21.38 -2.38 9.92
C ILE A 128 -22.32 -1.23 10.35
N THR A 129 -23.09 -1.46 11.39
CA THR A 129 -23.96 -0.48 12.03
C THR A 129 -24.11 -0.80 13.50
N ARG A 130 -24.89 0.00 14.24
CA ARG A 130 -25.30 -0.33 15.62
C ARG A 130 -26.79 -0.73 15.66
N PRO A 131 -27.19 -1.60 16.59
CA PRO A 131 -28.59 -1.99 16.76
C PRO A 131 -29.55 -0.80 17.04
N ASP A 132 -29.08 0.22 17.75
CA ASP A 132 -29.86 1.39 18.14
C ASP A 132 -30.16 2.37 17.00
N THR A 133 -29.49 2.23 15.84
CA THR A 133 -29.76 3.06 14.65
C THR A 133 -31.05 2.70 13.93
N GLY A 134 -31.59 1.50 14.19
CA GLY A 134 -32.74 0.97 13.50
C GLY A 134 -32.48 0.53 12.06
N ILE A 135 -31.24 0.59 11.57
CA ILE A 135 -30.82 0.16 10.22
C ILE A 135 -30.85 -1.36 10.16
N LYS A 136 -31.64 -1.94 9.24
CA LYS A 136 -31.81 -3.39 9.05
C LYS A 136 -31.45 -3.84 7.64
N SER A 137 -31.37 -2.91 6.70
CA SER A 137 -31.04 -3.17 5.28
C SER A 137 -30.16 -2.06 4.72
N LEU A 138 -29.55 -2.31 3.55
CA LEU A 138 -28.77 -1.27 2.87
C LEU A 138 -29.63 -0.07 2.46
N ALA A 139 -30.91 -0.26 2.16
CA ALA A 139 -31.82 0.81 1.77
C ALA A 139 -32.06 1.81 2.93
N ASP A 140 -31.96 1.37 4.19
CA ASP A 140 -32.13 2.22 5.36
C ASP A 140 -30.96 3.21 5.58
N LEU A 141 -29.89 3.08 4.79
CA LEU A 141 -28.74 3.97 4.84
C LEU A 141 -28.99 5.34 4.17
N LYS A 142 -30.11 5.50 3.47
CA LYS A 142 -30.46 6.79 2.87
C LYS A 142 -30.61 7.88 3.92
N GLY A 143 -29.93 9.01 3.72
CA GLY A 143 -29.87 10.14 4.66
C GLY A 143 -28.92 9.95 5.85
N ARG A 144 -28.26 8.79 5.97
CA ARG A 144 -27.39 8.44 7.10
C ARG A 144 -25.96 8.89 6.90
N THR A 145 -25.22 8.95 8.02
CA THR A 145 -23.77 9.16 8.01
C THR A 145 -23.05 7.82 7.87
N PHE A 146 -22.22 7.70 6.85
CA PHE A 146 -21.50 6.47 6.50
C PHE A 146 -19.98 6.69 6.58
N ALA A 147 -19.31 5.97 7.49
CA ALA A 147 -17.86 6.02 7.63
C ALA A 147 -17.16 5.15 6.58
N ARG A 148 -16.16 5.72 5.91
CA ARG A 148 -15.27 4.98 4.99
C ARG A 148 -13.82 5.08 5.44
N VAL A 149 -12.99 4.15 4.96
CA VAL A 149 -11.55 4.11 5.24
C VAL A 149 -10.80 5.15 4.40
N ASP A 150 -10.90 5.02 3.08
CA ASP A 150 -10.22 5.82 2.06
C ASP A 150 -10.94 5.59 0.72
N PRO A 151 -11.02 6.57 -0.19
CA PRO A 151 -11.64 6.39 -1.50
C PRO A 151 -11.10 5.22 -2.33
N LEU A 152 -9.82 4.83 -2.13
CA LEU A 152 -9.19 3.70 -2.80
C LEU A 152 -9.21 2.39 -1.99
N SER A 153 -9.90 2.35 -0.84
CA SER A 153 -10.06 1.12 -0.08
C SER A 153 -11.11 0.21 -0.72
N ALA A 154 -10.68 -0.98 -1.16
CA ALA A 154 -11.59 -1.95 -1.79
C ALA A 154 -12.74 -2.35 -0.86
N SER A 155 -12.46 -2.76 0.38
CA SER A 155 -13.46 -3.19 1.37
C SER A 155 -14.05 -2.06 2.20
N GLY A 156 -13.32 -0.93 2.33
CA GLY A 156 -13.77 0.22 3.12
C GLY A 156 -14.56 1.26 2.34
N TRP A 157 -14.60 1.15 1.00
CA TRP A 157 -15.36 2.09 0.17
C TRP A 157 -15.83 1.54 -1.16
N ILE A 158 -14.95 1.03 -2.03
CA ILE A 158 -15.30 0.74 -3.43
C ILE A 158 -16.39 -0.32 -3.53
N ILE A 159 -16.17 -1.50 -2.97
CA ILE A 159 -17.18 -2.57 -2.98
C ILE A 159 -18.44 -2.17 -2.21
N PRO A 160 -18.34 -1.60 -0.99
CA PRO A 160 -19.52 -1.05 -0.30
C PRO A 160 -20.31 -0.04 -1.14
N SER A 161 -19.66 0.87 -1.85
CA SER A 161 -20.34 1.83 -2.73
C SER A 161 -21.13 1.13 -3.84
N LEU A 162 -20.58 0.06 -4.44
CA LEU A 162 -21.29 -0.75 -5.43
C LEU A 162 -22.47 -1.50 -4.81
N MET A 163 -22.31 -2.01 -3.59
CA MET A 163 -23.41 -2.67 -2.86
C MET A 163 -24.55 -1.67 -2.54
N LEU A 164 -24.19 -0.44 -2.15
CA LEU A 164 -25.17 0.63 -1.90
C LEU A 164 -25.87 1.04 -3.20
N LYS A 165 -25.12 1.21 -4.30
CA LYS A 165 -25.67 1.51 -5.61
C LYS A 165 -26.66 0.42 -6.09
N ALA A 166 -26.31 -0.85 -5.88
CA ALA A 166 -27.19 -1.98 -6.20
C ALA A 166 -28.45 -2.00 -5.33
N ALA A 167 -28.41 -1.42 -4.11
CA ALA A 167 -29.57 -1.23 -3.24
C ALA A 167 -30.37 0.07 -3.54
N GLY A 168 -30.05 0.78 -4.62
CA GLY A 168 -30.75 2.01 -5.02
C GLY A 168 -30.28 3.29 -4.32
N ILE A 169 -29.11 3.27 -3.67
CA ILE A 169 -28.53 4.44 -2.99
C ILE A 169 -27.47 5.07 -3.90
N ASN A 170 -27.63 6.36 -4.17
CA ASN A 170 -26.59 7.19 -4.76
C ASN A 170 -25.65 7.68 -3.65
N VAL A 171 -24.41 7.17 -3.63
CA VAL A 171 -23.44 7.48 -2.56
C VAL A 171 -22.97 8.94 -2.54
N ASP A 172 -23.16 9.68 -3.65
CA ASP A 172 -22.78 11.09 -3.75
C ASP A 172 -23.84 12.03 -3.17
N THR A 173 -25.12 11.58 -3.12
CA THR A 173 -26.25 12.46 -2.76
C THR A 173 -27.10 11.92 -1.61
N ASP A 174 -27.17 10.60 -1.44
CA ASP A 174 -28.12 9.96 -0.52
C ASP A 174 -27.51 9.65 0.86
N ILE A 175 -26.18 9.75 1.03
CA ILE A 175 -25.50 9.54 2.32
C ILE A 175 -24.54 10.68 2.63
N LYS A 176 -24.20 10.84 3.92
CA LYS A 176 -23.14 11.75 4.37
C LYS A 176 -21.88 10.92 4.61
N VAL A 177 -20.83 11.14 3.82
CA VAL A 177 -19.60 10.38 3.96
C VAL A 177 -18.71 10.99 5.06
N LEU A 178 -18.22 10.12 5.96
CA LEU A 178 -17.22 10.44 6.98
C LEU A 178 -15.90 9.70 6.64
N ASP A 179 -14.83 10.42 6.38
CA ASP A 179 -13.50 9.84 6.17
C ASP A 179 -12.88 9.48 7.53
N ALA A 180 -12.80 8.18 7.83
CA ALA A 180 -12.26 7.68 9.10
C ALA A 180 -10.76 7.30 9.02
N GLY A 181 -10.17 7.32 7.81
CA GLY A 181 -8.74 7.17 7.55
C GLY A 181 -8.19 5.74 7.71
N SER A 182 -8.86 4.86 8.46
CA SER A 182 -8.40 3.48 8.69
C SER A 182 -9.57 2.55 9.04
N HIS A 183 -9.36 1.23 8.94
CA HIS A 183 -10.39 0.25 9.31
C HIS A 183 -10.78 0.31 10.79
N PRO A 184 -9.83 0.37 11.76
CA PRO A 184 -10.21 0.59 13.15
C PRO A 184 -10.89 1.93 13.37
N GLY A 185 -10.53 2.98 12.62
CA GLY A 185 -11.19 4.29 12.64
C GLY A 185 -12.68 4.22 12.27
N VAL A 186 -13.02 3.46 11.22
CA VAL A 186 -14.43 3.20 10.85
C VAL A 186 -15.17 2.50 11.96
N VAL A 187 -14.61 1.44 12.53
CA VAL A 187 -15.27 0.71 13.64
C VAL A 187 -15.47 1.65 14.85
N THR A 188 -14.47 2.45 15.19
CA THR A 188 -14.53 3.42 16.29
C THR A 188 -15.59 4.51 16.04
N ALA A 189 -15.68 5.03 14.81
CA ALA A 189 -16.67 6.03 14.43
C ALA A 189 -18.10 5.50 14.56
N VAL A 190 -18.35 4.25 14.14
CA VAL A 190 -19.64 3.59 14.30
C VAL A 190 -19.91 3.28 15.78
N TYR A 191 -18.93 2.72 16.49
CA TYR A 191 -19.03 2.40 17.92
C TYR A 191 -19.42 3.60 18.77
N ASN A 192 -18.80 4.76 18.50
CA ASN A 192 -19.05 6.02 19.24
C ASN A 192 -20.28 6.80 18.75
N GLY A 193 -20.98 6.34 17.71
CA GLY A 193 -22.13 7.05 17.16
C GLY A 193 -21.80 8.27 16.32
N GLN A 194 -20.55 8.44 15.90
CA GLN A 194 -20.13 9.49 14.96
C GLN A 194 -20.59 9.20 13.53
N ALA A 195 -20.79 7.91 13.21
CA ALA A 195 -21.42 7.44 12.00
C ALA A 195 -22.53 6.44 12.34
N ASP A 196 -23.61 6.43 11.54
CA ASP A 196 -24.71 5.47 11.67
C ASP A 196 -24.30 4.08 11.18
N ALA A 197 -23.46 4.04 10.15
CA ALA A 197 -22.90 2.85 9.55
C ALA A 197 -21.51 3.14 9.00
N GLY A 198 -20.81 2.09 8.56
CA GLY A 198 -19.52 2.24 7.91
C GLY A 198 -19.09 0.95 7.24
N ALA A 199 -17.97 0.98 6.51
CA ALA A 199 -17.42 -0.19 5.84
C ALA A 199 -15.96 -0.46 6.19
N CYS A 200 -15.65 -1.72 6.41
CA CYS A 200 -14.30 -2.19 6.75
C CYS A 200 -14.09 -3.64 6.27
N PHE A 201 -12.90 -4.20 6.51
CA PHE A 201 -12.69 -5.64 6.24
C PHE A 201 -13.28 -6.52 7.35
N VAL A 202 -13.57 -7.78 7.04
CA VAL A 202 -14.01 -8.82 7.98
C VAL A 202 -12.78 -9.45 8.69
N ASP A 203 -12.57 -9.40 10.03
CA ASP A 203 -13.39 -8.65 10.98
C ASP A 203 -12.56 -7.55 11.66
N ALA A 204 -12.70 -6.33 11.19
CA ALA A 204 -11.94 -5.18 11.73
C ALA A 204 -12.35 -4.79 13.15
N ARG A 205 -13.49 -5.26 13.66
CA ARG A 205 -13.94 -5.02 15.05
C ARG A 205 -12.95 -5.58 16.06
N THR A 206 -12.26 -6.68 15.72
CA THR A 206 -11.22 -7.29 16.54
C THR A 206 -10.04 -6.36 16.84
N LEU A 207 -9.81 -5.36 15.98
CA LEU A 207 -8.70 -4.42 16.14
C LEU A 207 -8.87 -3.47 17.34
N ILE A 208 -10.11 -3.19 17.74
CA ILE A 208 -10.41 -2.33 18.87
C ILE A 208 -11.00 -3.10 20.06
N GLN A 209 -11.19 -4.41 19.95
CA GLN A 209 -11.83 -5.24 20.97
C GLN A 209 -11.11 -5.21 22.31
N LYS A 210 -9.79 -5.03 22.31
CA LYS A 210 -9.00 -4.92 23.56
C LYS A 210 -9.41 -3.70 24.39
N ASP A 211 -9.73 -2.58 23.72
CA ASP A 211 -10.07 -1.32 24.35
C ASP A 211 -11.61 -1.14 24.49
N HIS A 212 -12.38 -1.92 23.72
CA HIS A 212 -13.84 -1.91 23.66
C HIS A 212 -14.37 -3.35 23.67
N ALA A 213 -14.44 -3.97 24.86
CA ALA A 213 -14.78 -5.38 25.02
C ALA A 213 -16.17 -5.76 24.47
N ASP A 214 -17.11 -4.82 24.46
CA ASP A 214 -18.50 -4.96 23.98
C ASP A 214 -18.66 -4.64 22.48
N VAL A 215 -17.57 -4.40 21.74
CA VAL A 215 -17.66 -3.97 20.33
C VAL A 215 -18.43 -4.96 19.45
N MET A 216 -18.31 -6.26 19.71
CA MET A 216 -18.98 -7.28 18.91
C MET A 216 -20.52 -7.24 19.04
N ASP A 217 -21.02 -6.82 20.20
CA ASP A 217 -22.46 -6.67 20.47
C ASP A 217 -22.97 -5.29 20.03
N LYS A 218 -22.15 -4.26 20.23
CA LYS A 218 -22.51 -2.87 19.95
C LYS A 218 -22.38 -2.47 18.49
N VAL A 219 -21.48 -3.14 17.74
CA VAL A 219 -21.26 -2.93 16.31
C VAL A 219 -21.55 -4.23 15.58
N ILE A 220 -22.71 -4.29 14.92
CA ILE A 220 -23.18 -5.49 14.21
C ILE A 220 -22.87 -5.43 12.73
N VAL A 221 -22.73 -6.60 12.08
CA VAL A 221 -22.57 -6.72 10.64
C VAL A 221 -23.93 -6.64 9.97
N LEU A 222 -24.12 -5.64 9.11
CA LEU A 222 -25.33 -5.48 8.30
C LEU A 222 -25.25 -6.35 7.03
N LYS A 223 -24.09 -6.36 6.35
CA LYS A 223 -23.88 -7.13 5.11
C LYS A 223 -22.39 -7.38 4.87
N GLU A 224 -22.05 -8.60 4.42
CA GLU A 224 -20.73 -8.91 3.88
C GLU A 224 -20.68 -8.80 2.36
N SER A 225 -19.49 -8.53 1.82
CA SER A 225 -19.21 -8.56 0.39
C SER A 225 -18.87 -9.97 -0.11
N GLY A 226 -18.71 -10.13 -1.43
CA GLY A 226 -17.96 -11.22 -2.02
C GLY A 226 -16.47 -11.16 -1.71
N ASN A 227 -15.71 -12.12 -2.23
CA ASN A 227 -14.27 -12.20 -2.05
C ASN A 227 -13.55 -11.05 -2.77
N ILE A 228 -12.56 -10.49 -2.11
CA ILE A 228 -11.66 -9.44 -2.59
C ILE A 228 -10.25 -10.04 -2.56
N PRO A 229 -9.43 -9.94 -3.61
CA PRO A 229 -8.03 -10.34 -3.55
C PRO A 229 -7.31 -9.55 -2.45
N ASN A 230 -6.42 -10.21 -1.69
CA ASN A 230 -5.63 -9.50 -0.69
C ASN A 230 -4.65 -8.50 -1.35
N ASP A 231 -4.25 -7.52 -0.56
CA ASP A 231 -3.09 -6.68 -0.79
C ASP A 231 -1.78 -7.49 -0.74
N GLY A 232 -0.63 -6.81 -0.86
CA GLY A 232 0.64 -7.53 -0.82
C GLY A 232 1.84 -6.60 -0.90
N VAL A 233 2.91 -7.08 -1.55
CA VAL A 233 4.13 -6.31 -1.78
C VAL A 233 4.29 -6.07 -3.27
N GLN A 234 4.42 -4.79 -3.61
CA GLN A 234 4.57 -4.31 -4.97
C GLN A 234 5.89 -3.56 -5.12
N PHE A 235 6.45 -3.57 -6.32
CA PHE A 235 7.69 -2.91 -6.66
C PHE A 235 7.49 -1.90 -7.78
N SER A 236 8.26 -0.81 -7.74
CA SER A 236 8.39 0.10 -8.87
C SER A 236 9.02 -0.64 -10.05
N PRO A 237 8.54 -0.43 -11.29
CA PRO A 237 9.17 -0.96 -12.50
C PRO A 237 10.65 -0.53 -12.67
N ALA A 238 11.06 0.55 -12.00
CA ALA A 238 12.45 1.01 -11.98
C ALA A 238 13.37 0.17 -11.06
N MET A 239 12.80 -0.72 -10.23
CA MET A 239 13.60 -1.62 -9.38
C MET A 239 14.33 -2.64 -10.25
N PRO A 240 15.67 -2.78 -10.14
CA PRO A 240 16.40 -3.81 -10.87
C PRO A 240 15.85 -5.22 -10.57
N PRO A 241 15.55 -6.06 -11.57
CA PRO A 241 14.91 -7.37 -11.36
C PRO A 241 15.65 -8.26 -10.37
N ALA A 242 16.97 -8.35 -10.45
CA ALA A 242 17.77 -9.16 -9.53
C ALA A 242 17.69 -8.66 -8.07
N LEU A 243 17.53 -7.34 -7.86
CA LEU A 243 17.36 -6.77 -6.53
C LEU A 243 15.95 -7.07 -5.99
N ARG A 244 14.93 -6.92 -6.84
CA ARG A 244 13.55 -7.28 -6.52
C ARG A 244 13.46 -8.76 -6.11
N ASP A 245 14.00 -9.66 -6.93
CA ASP A 245 13.90 -11.11 -6.69
C ASP A 245 14.60 -11.50 -5.38
N ARG A 246 15.76 -10.89 -5.09
CA ARG A 246 16.47 -11.06 -3.82
C ARG A 246 15.62 -10.63 -2.62
N ILE A 247 14.88 -9.52 -2.71
CA ILE A 247 14.00 -9.04 -1.65
C ILE A 247 12.79 -9.96 -1.49
N VAL A 248 12.19 -10.39 -2.61
CA VAL A 248 11.07 -11.35 -2.61
C VAL A 248 11.46 -12.64 -1.90
N ASP A 249 12.59 -13.24 -2.24
CA ASP A 249 13.06 -14.48 -1.63
C ASP A 249 13.39 -14.29 -0.14
N ALA A 250 13.93 -13.12 0.23
CA ALA A 250 14.19 -12.78 1.62
C ALA A 250 12.87 -12.64 2.42
N LEU A 251 11.85 -11.96 1.87
CA LEU A 251 10.53 -11.83 2.50
C LEU A 251 9.89 -13.20 2.72
N LEU A 252 9.87 -14.06 1.72
CA LEU A 252 9.33 -15.42 1.85
C LEU A 252 10.08 -16.22 2.92
N SER A 253 11.42 -16.10 2.97
CA SER A 253 12.21 -16.76 4.01
C SER A 253 11.95 -16.21 5.41
N ILE A 254 11.77 -14.89 5.58
CA ILE A 254 11.43 -14.27 6.85
C ILE A 254 10.08 -14.79 7.37
N MET A 255 9.11 -14.99 6.48
CA MET A 255 7.77 -15.50 6.83
C MET A 255 7.79 -16.94 7.37
N THR A 256 8.89 -17.67 7.24
CA THR A 256 9.05 -18.98 7.91
C THR A 256 9.46 -18.85 9.37
N THR A 257 9.86 -17.66 9.82
CA THR A 257 10.31 -17.39 11.19
C THR A 257 9.19 -16.79 12.04
N GLU A 258 9.22 -17.00 13.35
CA GLU A 258 8.24 -16.43 14.28
C GLU A 258 8.34 -14.89 14.33
N ASP A 259 9.55 -14.33 14.30
CA ASP A 259 9.77 -12.88 14.30
C ASP A 259 9.22 -12.23 13.02
N GLY A 260 9.42 -12.85 11.87
CA GLY A 260 8.90 -12.38 10.60
C GLY A 260 7.37 -12.41 10.54
N LYS A 261 6.76 -13.51 10.98
CA LYS A 261 5.30 -13.62 11.10
C LYS A 261 4.75 -12.54 12.05
N LYS A 262 5.37 -12.37 13.22
CA LYS A 262 4.97 -11.37 14.21
C LYS A 262 5.05 -9.95 13.63
N ALA A 263 6.14 -9.61 12.94
CA ALA A 263 6.35 -8.28 12.36
C ALA A 263 5.28 -7.96 11.30
N LEU A 264 5.05 -8.87 10.33
CA LEU A 264 4.05 -8.68 9.28
C LEU A 264 2.61 -8.75 9.82
N ASN A 265 2.36 -9.58 10.83
CA ASN A 265 1.07 -9.60 11.51
C ASN A 265 0.79 -8.28 12.24
N THR A 266 1.80 -7.69 12.89
CA THR A 266 1.69 -6.40 13.58
C THR A 266 1.38 -5.27 12.58
N ALA A 267 2.02 -5.28 11.40
CA ALA A 267 1.79 -4.26 10.38
C ALA A 267 0.37 -4.36 9.79
N TYR A 268 0.00 -5.55 9.28
CA TYR A 268 -1.20 -5.71 8.47
C TYR A 268 -1.94 -7.04 8.69
N GLN A 269 -1.71 -7.73 9.78
CA GLN A 269 -2.30 -9.05 10.07
C GLN A 269 -1.99 -10.11 9.00
N TRP A 270 -0.87 -9.98 8.30
CA TRP A 270 -0.42 -10.99 7.34
C TRP A 270 0.13 -12.21 8.07
N SER A 271 -0.35 -13.38 7.70
CA SER A 271 0.11 -14.68 8.25
C SER A 271 1.08 -15.40 7.32
N ALA A 272 1.03 -15.11 6.01
CA ALA A 272 1.94 -15.60 5.00
C ALA A 272 2.01 -14.66 3.79
N LEU A 273 2.93 -14.95 2.88
CA LEU A 273 3.07 -14.30 1.58
C LEU A 273 3.17 -15.38 0.50
N GLU A 274 2.52 -15.16 -0.64
CA GLU A 274 2.55 -16.04 -1.82
C GLU A 274 3.04 -15.26 -3.04
N LYS A 275 3.84 -15.91 -3.92
CA LYS A 275 4.26 -15.31 -5.20
C LYS A 275 3.07 -15.23 -6.15
N HIS A 276 2.71 -14.03 -6.55
CA HIS A 276 1.72 -13.77 -7.59
C HIS A 276 2.14 -12.54 -8.39
N ASP A 277 1.82 -12.57 -9.66
CA ASP A 277 1.96 -11.42 -10.54
C ASP A 277 0.64 -10.63 -10.66
N ASP A 278 0.62 -9.69 -11.59
CA ASP A 278 -0.52 -8.81 -11.82
C ASP A 278 -1.81 -9.54 -12.19
N SER A 279 -1.72 -10.69 -12.88
CA SER A 279 -2.88 -11.47 -13.33
C SER A 279 -3.76 -12.00 -12.19
N PHE A 280 -3.21 -12.11 -10.98
CA PHE A 280 -3.97 -12.46 -9.78
C PHE A 280 -5.15 -11.51 -9.52
N TYR A 281 -5.03 -10.26 -9.94
CA TYR A 281 -6.03 -9.22 -9.73
C TYR A 281 -7.04 -9.10 -10.88
N ASP A 282 -6.88 -9.81 -12.01
CA ASP A 282 -7.74 -9.71 -13.18
C ASP A 282 -9.21 -10.01 -12.89
N PRO A 283 -9.59 -11.01 -12.09
CA PRO A 283 -10.99 -11.23 -11.75
C PRO A 283 -11.61 -10.02 -11.03
N PHE A 284 -10.84 -9.33 -10.20
CA PHE A 284 -11.33 -8.14 -9.50
C PHE A 284 -11.39 -6.91 -10.41
N ARG A 285 -10.46 -6.77 -11.35
CA ARG A 285 -10.55 -5.75 -12.43
C ARG A 285 -11.83 -5.90 -13.23
N GLN A 286 -12.21 -7.14 -13.59
CA GLN A 286 -13.45 -7.40 -14.30
C GLN A 286 -14.68 -6.96 -13.48
N VAL A 287 -14.70 -7.18 -12.17
CA VAL A 287 -15.77 -6.68 -11.28
C VAL A 287 -15.84 -5.15 -11.31
N LEU A 288 -14.70 -4.48 -11.21
CA LEU A 288 -14.65 -3.00 -11.25
C LEU A 288 -15.13 -2.47 -12.60
N GLN A 289 -14.67 -3.05 -13.70
CA GLN A 289 -15.07 -2.68 -15.08
C GLN A 289 -16.56 -2.88 -15.32
N ALA A 290 -17.10 -4.03 -14.93
CA ALA A 290 -18.54 -4.33 -15.05
C ALA A 290 -19.42 -3.35 -14.25
N ALA A 291 -18.88 -2.81 -13.16
CA ALA A 291 -19.54 -1.80 -12.32
C ALA A 291 -19.32 -0.35 -12.81
N GLY A 292 -18.56 -0.16 -13.90
CA GLY A 292 -18.22 1.17 -14.43
C GLY A 292 -17.22 1.92 -13.56
N VAL A 293 -16.41 1.20 -12.75
CA VAL A 293 -15.37 1.79 -11.89
C VAL A 293 -14.04 1.70 -12.63
N GLY A 294 -13.67 2.78 -13.30
CA GLY A 294 -12.38 2.96 -13.97
C GLY A 294 -11.42 3.85 -13.16
N ALA A 295 -10.24 4.11 -13.70
CA ALA A 295 -9.24 4.97 -13.09
C ALA A 295 -9.74 6.41 -12.85
N ASP A 296 -10.64 6.90 -13.71
CA ASP A 296 -11.30 8.21 -13.61
C ASP A 296 -12.28 8.31 -12.44
N VAL A 297 -12.85 7.18 -12.02
CA VAL A 297 -13.74 7.09 -10.84
C VAL A 297 -12.95 6.89 -9.55
N LEU A 298 -11.82 6.17 -9.62
CA LEU A 298 -10.98 5.87 -8.46
C LEU A 298 -10.14 7.07 -8.01
N LEU A 299 -9.80 7.97 -8.95
CA LEU A 299 -9.03 9.17 -8.58
C LEU A 299 -9.96 10.25 -8.00
N PRO A 300 -9.56 10.94 -6.93
CA PRO A 300 -10.30 12.07 -6.42
C PRO A 300 -10.46 13.11 -7.53
N LYS A 301 -11.70 13.56 -7.78
CA LYS A 301 -11.96 14.70 -8.66
C LYS A 301 -11.26 15.91 -8.07
N LYS A 302 -10.37 16.54 -8.87
CA LYS A 302 -9.65 17.75 -8.48
C LYS A 302 -10.62 18.90 -8.24
#